data_1ccbf2f2b923d562e520e1ad99baf793
#
_entry.id   1ccbf2f2b923d562e520e1ad99baf793
#
_cell.length_a   1.000
_cell.length_b   1.000
_cell.length_c   1.000
_cell.angle_alpha   90.00
_cell.angle_beta   90.00
_cell.angle_gamma   90.00
#
_symmetry.space_group_name_H-M   'P 1'
#
loop_
_entity.id
_entity.type
_entity.pdbx_description
1 polymer ?
#
loop_
_entity_poly.entity_id
_entity_poly.type
_entity_poly.pdbx_seq_one_letter_code
_entity_poly.pdbx_strand_id
1 'polypeptide(L)'
;YRIGGAANIDAAVLDINKVRERAYGNTNGNITAAQLNLNFLIDERGREFYYEAQRRTDLIRFGKFTGGDYLWQWKGGAFAGASTSSHLDLFPIPGDELSSNPNYNGVNNPGY
;
A
#
# COMPACT_ATOMS: atom_id res chain seq x y z
N TYR A 1 14.71 0.34 -5.44
CA TYR A 1 14.88 -0.27 -4.12
C TYR A 1 14.59 -1.79 -4.11
N ARG A 2 13.46 -2.27 -4.63
CA ARG A 2 13.07 -3.70 -4.61
C ARG A 2 14.02 -4.63 -5.38
N ILE A 3 14.74 -4.11 -6.36
CA ILE A 3 15.74 -4.86 -7.13
C ILE A 3 16.99 -5.13 -6.27
N GLY A 4 17.25 -4.30 -5.27
CA GLY A 4 18.42 -4.38 -4.38
C GLY A 4 19.71 -3.87 -5.01
N GLY A 5 20.80 -4.03 -4.28
CA GLY A 5 22.13 -3.50 -4.64
C GLY A 5 22.35 -2.06 -4.18
N ALA A 6 23.60 -1.75 -3.76
CA ALA A 6 23.94 -0.46 -3.16
C ALA A 6 23.59 0.72 -4.08
N ALA A 7 23.96 0.67 -5.35
CA ALA A 7 23.66 1.74 -6.32
C ALA A 7 22.15 2.02 -6.48
N ASN A 8 21.32 0.97 -6.44
CA ASN A 8 19.87 1.13 -6.53
C ASN A 8 19.27 1.70 -5.23
N ILE A 9 19.86 1.37 -4.08
CA ILE A 9 19.46 1.92 -2.78
C ILE A 9 19.81 3.40 -2.74
N ASP A 10 21.02 3.79 -3.13
CA ASP A 10 21.46 5.18 -3.16
C ASP A 10 20.60 6.03 -4.11
N ALA A 11 20.30 5.52 -5.30
CA ALA A 11 19.39 6.19 -6.23
C ALA A 11 17.98 6.36 -5.64
N ALA A 12 17.44 5.35 -4.97
CA ALA A 12 16.14 5.44 -4.29
C ALA A 12 16.16 6.48 -3.16
N VAL A 13 17.23 6.56 -2.37
CA VAL A 13 17.41 7.58 -1.32
C VAL A 13 17.42 8.97 -1.93
N LEU A 14 18.17 9.19 -3.02
CA LEU A 14 18.20 10.47 -3.72
C LEU A 14 16.81 10.91 -4.19
N ASP A 15 16.04 10.00 -4.79
CA ASP A 15 14.70 10.33 -5.28
C ASP A 15 13.74 10.64 -4.12
N ILE A 16 13.77 9.87 -3.04
CA ILE A 16 12.97 10.13 -1.84
C ILE A 16 13.35 11.48 -1.24
N ASN A 17 14.66 11.79 -1.13
CA ASN A 17 15.12 13.05 -0.54
C ASN A 17 14.68 14.25 -1.38
N LYS A 18 14.64 14.17 -2.71
CA LYS A 18 14.06 15.24 -3.56
C LYS A 18 12.61 15.54 -3.20
N VAL A 19 11.79 14.50 -2.99
CA VAL A 19 10.38 14.65 -2.58
C VAL A 19 10.31 15.30 -1.20
N ARG A 20 11.11 14.82 -0.25
CA ARG A 20 11.14 15.33 1.13
C ARG A 20 11.65 16.77 1.20
N GLU A 21 12.69 17.13 0.47
CA GLU A 21 13.21 18.51 0.39
C GLU A 21 12.14 19.48 -0.15
N ARG A 22 11.36 19.05 -1.15
CA ARG A 22 10.22 19.82 -1.62
C ARG A 22 9.17 20.04 -0.51
N ALA A 23 8.84 18.98 0.24
CA ALA A 23 7.83 19.05 1.29
C ALA A 23 8.29 19.84 2.52
N TYR A 24 9.57 19.71 2.93
CA TYR A 24 10.13 20.37 4.10
C TYR A 24 10.69 21.78 3.79
N GLY A 25 10.90 22.10 2.52
CA GLY A 25 11.58 23.35 2.12
C GLY A 25 13.08 23.39 2.46
N ASN A 26 13.64 22.29 2.94
CA ASN A 26 15.04 22.14 3.34
C ASN A 26 15.44 20.67 3.45
N THR A 27 16.68 20.38 3.84
CA THR A 27 17.24 19.02 3.96
C THR A 27 16.97 18.32 5.30
N ASN A 28 16.28 18.95 6.25
CA ASN A 28 16.05 18.38 7.60
C ASN A 28 15.23 17.09 7.59
N GLY A 29 14.44 16.89 6.53
CA GLY A 29 13.66 15.68 6.31
C GLY A 29 14.42 14.54 5.61
N ASN A 30 15.66 14.74 5.18
CA ASN A 30 16.42 13.76 4.40
C ASN A 30 16.69 12.48 5.18
N ILE A 31 16.68 11.37 4.47
CA ILE A 31 16.97 10.04 5.01
C ILE A 31 18.28 9.49 4.44
N THR A 32 18.81 8.50 5.13
CA THR A 32 19.98 7.71 4.71
C THR A 32 19.57 6.34 4.19
N ALA A 33 20.49 5.65 3.53
CA ALA A 33 20.29 4.27 3.07
C ALA A 33 19.92 3.31 4.22
N ALA A 34 20.45 3.52 5.42
CA ALA A 34 20.15 2.71 6.59
C ALA A 34 18.69 2.85 7.09
N GLN A 35 18.05 3.99 6.84
CA GLN A 35 16.65 4.24 7.20
C GLN A 35 15.67 3.73 6.16
N LEU A 36 16.13 3.52 4.93
CA LEU A 36 15.27 3.07 3.84
C LEU A 36 14.95 1.57 3.94
N ASN A 37 13.70 1.26 4.16
CA ASN A 37 13.15 -0.09 4.10
C ASN A 37 11.74 -0.08 3.51
N LEU A 38 11.13 -1.25 3.29
CA LEU A 38 9.81 -1.32 2.67
C LEU A 38 8.70 -0.69 3.51
N ASN A 39 8.78 -0.75 4.84
CA ASN A 39 7.79 -0.11 5.72
C ASN A 39 7.92 1.41 5.65
N PHE A 40 9.15 1.94 5.70
CA PHE A 40 9.39 3.36 5.47
C PHE A 40 8.82 3.82 4.11
N LEU A 41 9.09 3.05 3.06
CA LEU A 41 8.67 3.40 1.71
C LEU A 41 7.14 3.44 1.55
N ILE A 42 6.40 2.48 2.12
CA ILE A 42 4.93 2.47 2.05
C ILE A 42 4.32 3.62 2.86
N ASP A 43 4.94 4.00 3.97
CA ASP A 43 4.51 5.14 4.78
C ASP A 43 4.78 6.47 4.06
N GLU A 44 5.95 6.59 3.42
CA GLU A 44 6.29 7.78 2.62
C GLU A 44 5.35 7.94 1.43
N ARG A 45 5.04 6.86 0.72
CA ARG A 45 4.02 6.87 -0.33
C ARG A 45 2.64 7.27 0.19
N GLY A 46 2.27 6.83 1.39
CA GLY A 46 1.01 7.22 2.03
C GLY A 46 0.93 8.72 2.34
N ARG A 47 2.06 9.35 2.67
CA ARG A 47 2.15 10.80 2.89
C ARG A 47 2.10 11.58 1.56
N GLU A 48 2.88 11.14 0.58
CA GLU A 48 3.00 11.82 -0.72
C GLU A 48 1.69 11.76 -1.52
N PHE A 49 1.03 10.61 -1.55
CA PHE A 49 -0.21 10.40 -2.33
C PHE A 49 -1.48 10.48 -1.48
N TYR A 50 -1.45 11.32 -0.45
CA TYR A 50 -2.61 11.56 0.40
C TYR A 50 -3.77 12.14 -0.43
N TYR A 51 -4.95 11.53 -0.32
CA TYR A 51 -6.16 11.83 -1.12
C TYR A 51 -6.06 11.52 -2.64
N GLU A 52 -5.03 10.83 -3.11
CA GLU A 52 -4.91 10.47 -4.53
C GLU A 52 -5.45 9.07 -4.87
N ALA A 53 -6.19 8.45 -3.96
CA ALA A 53 -6.80 7.11 -4.10
C ALA A 53 -5.78 5.96 -4.37
N GLN A 54 -4.48 6.18 -4.12
CA GLN A 54 -3.42 5.20 -4.36
C GLN A 54 -3.22 4.22 -3.18
N ARG A 55 -3.69 4.58 -1.98
CA ARG A 55 -3.32 3.86 -0.75
C ARG A 55 -3.68 2.38 -0.76
N ARG A 56 -4.89 2.02 -1.22
CA ARG A 56 -5.31 0.62 -1.28
C ARG A 56 -4.42 -0.19 -2.22
N THR A 57 -4.15 0.32 -3.41
CA THR A 57 -3.30 -0.33 -4.41
C THR A 57 -1.87 -0.52 -3.89
N ASP A 58 -1.30 0.50 -3.24
CA ASP A 58 0.01 0.40 -2.62
C ASP A 58 0.04 -0.64 -1.50
N LEU A 59 -0.93 -0.63 -0.60
CA LEU A 59 -1.01 -1.60 0.49
C LEU A 59 -1.11 -3.04 -0.04
N ILE A 60 -1.89 -3.29 -1.08
CA ILE A 60 -1.97 -4.62 -1.73
C ILE A 60 -0.62 -4.99 -2.36
N ARG A 61 0.01 -4.09 -3.12
CA ARG A 61 1.33 -4.34 -3.75
C ARG A 61 2.44 -4.64 -2.75
N PHE A 62 2.34 -4.08 -1.55
CA PHE A 62 3.29 -4.33 -0.46
C PHE A 62 2.89 -5.53 0.42
N GLY A 63 1.73 -6.16 0.16
CA GLY A 63 1.22 -7.26 0.98
C GLY A 63 0.83 -6.82 2.40
N LYS A 64 0.32 -5.59 2.54
CA LYS A 64 0.01 -4.94 3.83
C LYS A 64 -1.46 -4.59 4.01
N PHE A 65 -2.27 -4.75 2.95
CA PHE A 65 -3.69 -4.38 3.02
C PHE A 65 -4.48 -5.31 3.95
N THR A 66 -4.32 -6.60 3.78
CA THR A 66 -4.93 -7.62 4.64
C THR A 66 -3.96 -8.15 5.70
N GLY A 67 -4.39 -9.12 6.51
CA GLY A 67 -3.58 -9.64 7.61
C GLY A 67 -3.43 -8.68 8.78
N GLY A 68 -2.56 -9.01 9.74
CA GLY A 68 -2.37 -8.30 11.00
C GLY A 68 -0.99 -7.70 11.23
N ASP A 69 -0.06 -7.84 10.30
CA ASP A 69 1.33 -7.40 10.45
C ASP A 69 1.58 -5.91 10.09
N TYR A 70 0.57 -5.25 9.53
CA TYR A 70 0.57 -3.80 9.31
C TYR A 70 -0.82 -3.24 9.66
N LEU A 71 -0.92 -2.60 10.81
CA LEU A 71 -2.18 -2.08 11.35
C LEU A 71 -2.21 -0.55 11.27
N TRP A 72 -3.37 -0.02 10.95
CA TRP A 72 -3.70 1.40 11.06
C TRP A 72 -5.03 1.54 11.81
N GLN A 73 -5.29 2.72 12.33
CA GLN A 73 -6.55 2.99 13.03
C GLN A 73 -7.75 2.63 12.16
N TRP A 74 -8.70 1.92 12.75
CA TRP A 74 -9.94 1.46 12.12
C TRP A 74 -9.78 0.38 11.04
N LYS A 75 -8.57 -0.15 10.80
CA LYS A 75 -8.45 -1.39 10.02
C LYS A 75 -9.32 -2.49 10.64
N GLY A 76 -10.14 -3.16 9.81
CA GLY A 76 -11.04 -4.22 10.28
C GLY A 76 -12.12 -3.76 11.27
N GLY A 77 -12.42 -2.44 11.32
CA GLY A 77 -13.46 -1.87 12.19
C GLY A 77 -13.06 -1.67 13.66
N ALA A 78 -11.83 -1.98 14.05
CA ALA A 78 -11.33 -1.77 15.40
C ALA A 78 -10.48 -0.49 15.50
N PHE A 79 -10.63 0.29 16.57
CA PHE A 79 -9.88 1.55 16.75
C PHE A 79 -8.36 1.38 16.63
N ALA A 80 -7.79 0.36 17.28
CA ALA A 80 -6.36 0.08 17.22
C ALA A 80 -5.93 -0.66 15.93
N GLY A 81 -6.89 -0.99 15.07
CA GLY A 81 -6.68 -1.87 13.92
C GLY A 81 -6.78 -3.34 14.28
N ALA A 82 -7.36 -4.14 13.39
CA ALA A 82 -7.45 -5.59 13.52
C ALA A 82 -7.00 -6.28 12.23
N SER A 83 -6.63 -7.55 12.35
CA SER A 83 -6.33 -8.40 11.20
C SER A 83 -7.59 -8.58 10.34
N THR A 84 -7.40 -8.55 9.03
CA THR A 84 -8.47 -8.74 8.05
C THR A 84 -8.17 -9.92 7.14
N SER A 85 -9.22 -10.55 6.61
CA SER A 85 -9.08 -11.71 5.72
C SER A 85 -8.52 -11.33 4.36
N SER A 86 -7.71 -12.23 3.77
CA SER A 86 -7.03 -12.03 2.48
C SER A 86 -7.98 -11.88 1.29
N HIS A 87 -9.23 -12.37 1.37
CA HIS A 87 -10.19 -12.19 0.27
C HIS A 87 -10.46 -10.71 -0.01
N LEU A 88 -10.28 -9.82 0.99
CA LEU A 88 -10.46 -8.38 0.82
C LEU A 88 -9.41 -7.71 -0.08
N ASP A 89 -8.35 -8.40 -0.48
CA ASP A 89 -7.41 -7.91 -1.50
C ASP A 89 -8.08 -7.77 -2.88
N LEU A 90 -9.11 -8.57 -3.13
CA LEU A 90 -9.97 -8.45 -4.31
C LEU A 90 -11.26 -7.70 -3.98
N PHE A 91 -11.92 -7.18 -4.99
CA PHE A 91 -13.31 -6.73 -4.88
C PHE A 91 -14.25 -7.87 -5.23
N PRO A 92 -15.47 -7.90 -4.67
CA PRO A 92 -16.51 -8.79 -5.16
C PRO A 92 -16.88 -8.41 -6.60
N ILE A 93 -17.27 -9.40 -7.38
CA ILE A 93 -17.92 -9.17 -8.68
C ILE A 93 -19.33 -8.66 -8.38
N PRO A 94 -19.78 -7.54 -8.99
CA PRO A 94 -21.13 -7.02 -8.77
C PRO A 94 -22.21 -8.06 -9.04
N GLY A 95 -23.25 -8.08 -8.22
CA GLY A 95 -24.33 -9.07 -8.33
C GLY A 95 -25.04 -9.04 -9.69
N ASP A 96 -25.23 -7.84 -10.25
CA ASP A 96 -25.84 -7.68 -11.58
C ASP A 96 -24.98 -8.32 -12.68
N GLU A 97 -23.65 -8.22 -12.58
CA GLU A 97 -22.73 -8.89 -13.51
C GLU A 97 -22.78 -10.41 -13.35
N LEU A 98 -22.81 -10.91 -12.11
CA LEU A 98 -22.94 -12.36 -11.85
C LEU A 98 -24.23 -12.95 -12.38
N SER A 99 -25.33 -12.18 -12.35
CA SER A 99 -26.65 -12.66 -12.81
C SER A 99 -26.84 -12.55 -14.31
N SER A 100 -26.24 -11.56 -14.95
CA SER A 100 -26.43 -11.26 -16.39
C SER A 100 -25.39 -11.94 -17.30
N ASN A 101 -24.19 -12.23 -16.78
CA ASN A 101 -23.10 -12.81 -17.56
C ASN A 101 -22.93 -14.30 -17.27
N PRO A 102 -23.34 -15.21 -18.18
CA PRO A 102 -23.32 -16.65 -17.96
C PRO A 102 -21.90 -17.22 -17.79
N ASN A 103 -20.84 -16.49 -18.19
CA ASN A 103 -19.46 -16.95 -18.04
C ASN A 103 -19.02 -17.04 -16.58
N TYR A 104 -19.66 -16.29 -15.67
CA TYR A 104 -19.37 -16.38 -14.23
C TYR A 104 -20.09 -17.51 -13.52
N ASN A 105 -21.12 -18.15 -14.16
CA ASN A 105 -21.93 -19.22 -13.56
C ASN A 105 -22.46 -18.89 -12.14
N GLY A 106 -22.68 -17.59 -11.85
CA GLY A 106 -23.08 -17.12 -10.52
C GLY A 106 -21.99 -17.21 -9.43
N VAL A 107 -20.74 -17.47 -9.81
CA VAL A 107 -19.64 -17.64 -8.86
C VAL A 107 -18.86 -16.33 -8.69
N ASN A 108 -18.77 -15.86 -7.45
CA ASN A 108 -17.99 -14.67 -7.08
C ASN A 108 -16.51 -15.00 -6.81
N ASN A 109 -15.70 -13.98 -6.58
CA ASN A 109 -14.35 -14.17 -6.07
C ASN A 109 -14.35 -14.90 -4.72
N PRO A 110 -13.33 -15.73 -4.42
CA PRO A 110 -13.29 -16.47 -3.16
C PRO A 110 -13.50 -15.59 -1.92
N GLY A 111 -14.41 -15.99 -1.06
CA GLY A 111 -14.72 -15.28 0.19
C GLY A 111 -15.92 -14.33 0.13
N TYR A 112 -16.58 -14.21 -1.04
CA TYR A 112 -17.80 -13.42 -1.25
C TYR A 112 -18.99 -14.29 -1.61
#